data_ac97c85647b0a52f95bff819c2bf1f21
#
_entry.id   ac97c85647b0a52f95bff819c2bf1f21
#
_cell.length_a   1.000
_cell.length_b   1.000
_cell.length_c   1.000
_cell.angle_alpha   90.00
_cell.angle_beta   90.00
_cell.angle_gamma   90.00
#
_symmetry.space_group_name_H-M   'P 1'
#
loop_
_entity.id
_entity.type
_entity.pdbx_description
1 polymer ?
#
loop_
_entity_poly.entity_id
_entity_poly.type
_entity_poly.pdbx_seq_one_letter_code
_entity_poly.pdbx_strand_id
1 'polypeptide(L)'
;LYDFFAKGPCDLTLRKSEEYIILEKYDPHWWKARDQYGSHSGNIRHYQIKQNHSEQYYVAEKHLFPSIPELIQYHQHNAAGLITRLRHPIGSMGSCLPATAGFSYEKWKINPSELTFMKEVGRGQFGIVQLGKWRALVKVAIKAINEGAMSEDDFIEEAKVMMKLSHPKLVQLYGVCIQHKPLYIVTEFMENGCLLNYLRQRQGRLNKEMLLSMCQDVCEGMEYLERNRFIHRDLAARNCLVNTKNIVKISDFGMTRYVLDDEYISSSGAKFPVKWSSPEVFHFNKYSSKSDVWSFGVLMWEVFTEGKMPFENKSNSEVVHEISEGYRLYQPYLASLTVYKVMYSCWHEKPDGRPAFAELLQTLTDIAETG
;
A
#
# COMPACT_ATOMS: atom_id res chain seq x y z
N LEU A 1 -6.79 24.60 -4.73
CA LEU A 1 -7.54 24.40 -3.50
C LEU A 1 -7.49 25.70 -2.72
N TYR A 2 -8.63 26.29 -2.46
CA TYR A 2 -8.77 27.55 -1.76
C TYR A 2 -9.17 27.28 -0.32
N ASP A 3 -8.67 28.12 0.60
CA ASP A 3 -9.21 28.16 1.95
C ASP A 3 -10.69 28.62 1.88
N PHE A 4 -11.56 27.92 2.57
CA PHE A 4 -12.95 28.34 2.71
C PHE A 4 -13.12 29.00 4.07
N PHE A 5 -13.58 30.25 4.07
CA PHE A 5 -13.86 30.98 5.29
C PHE A 5 -15.33 30.86 5.67
N ALA A 6 -15.58 30.53 6.92
CA ALA A 6 -16.91 30.45 7.49
C ALA A 6 -17.70 31.77 7.27
N LYS A 7 -18.93 31.66 6.76
CA LYS A 7 -19.83 32.82 6.54
C LYS A 7 -20.89 32.97 7.64
N GLY A 8 -21.00 31.94 8.50
CA GLY A 8 -21.98 31.94 9.60
C GLY A 8 -21.44 31.24 10.85
N PRO A 9 -22.15 31.35 11.99
CA PRO A 9 -21.70 30.80 13.27
C PRO A 9 -21.67 29.26 13.30
N CYS A 10 -22.27 28.60 12.31
CA CYS A 10 -22.26 27.14 12.15
C CYS A 10 -21.38 26.66 11.02
N ASP A 11 -20.71 27.56 10.29
CA ASP A 11 -19.82 27.22 9.20
C ASP A 11 -18.40 27.07 9.70
N LEU A 12 -17.66 26.21 9.04
CA LEU A 12 -16.29 25.93 9.36
C LEU A 12 -15.34 26.57 8.36
N THR A 13 -14.31 27.23 8.87
CA THR A 13 -13.20 27.69 8.04
C THR A 13 -12.32 26.49 7.65
N LEU A 14 -12.23 26.21 6.35
CA LEU A 14 -11.41 25.12 5.81
C LEU A 14 -10.01 25.64 5.48
N ARG A 15 -8.98 25.02 6.03
CA ARG A 15 -7.56 25.30 5.70
C ARG A 15 -6.97 24.16 4.89
N LYS A 16 -6.19 24.52 3.89
CA LYS A 16 -5.46 23.57 3.07
C LYS A 16 -4.52 22.72 3.95
N SER A 17 -4.54 21.40 3.72
CA SER A 17 -3.68 20.41 4.41
C SER A 17 -4.05 20.03 5.84
N GLU A 18 -5.22 20.42 6.35
CA GLU A 18 -5.73 19.90 7.64
C GLU A 18 -6.74 18.77 7.44
N GLU A 19 -6.87 17.87 8.40
CA GLU A 19 -7.72 16.67 8.35
C GLU A 19 -9.05 16.86 9.10
N TYR A 20 -10.14 16.27 8.61
CA TYR A 20 -11.50 16.49 9.10
C TYR A 20 -12.32 15.21 9.15
N ILE A 21 -13.15 15.08 10.18
CA ILE A 21 -14.02 13.92 10.44
C ILE A 21 -15.45 14.27 10.07
N ILE A 22 -16.10 13.49 9.19
CA ILE A 22 -17.51 13.68 8.86
C ILE A 22 -18.38 13.22 10.03
N LEU A 23 -19.24 14.10 10.51
CA LEU A 23 -20.10 13.89 11.66
C LEU A 23 -21.51 13.44 11.30
N GLU A 24 -22.15 14.08 10.33
CA GLU A 24 -23.56 13.89 10.05
C GLU A 24 -23.93 14.37 8.65
N LYS A 25 -24.97 13.76 8.05
CA LYS A 25 -25.58 14.21 6.81
C LYS A 25 -26.78 15.07 7.14
N TYR A 26 -26.73 16.36 6.81
CA TYR A 26 -27.87 17.26 7.02
C TYR A 26 -28.90 17.19 5.90
N ASP A 27 -28.44 17.07 4.66
CA ASP A 27 -29.29 16.94 3.47
C ASP A 27 -28.49 16.19 2.38
N PRO A 28 -29.05 15.96 1.17
CA PRO A 28 -28.34 15.26 0.09
C PRO A 28 -26.98 15.86 -0.30
N HIS A 29 -26.72 17.13 0.02
CA HIS A 29 -25.57 17.88 -0.47
C HIS A 29 -24.60 18.33 0.63
N TRP A 30 -24.97 18.26 1.94
CA TRP A 30 -24.16 18.77 3.03
C TRP A 30 -23.83 17.72 4.08
N TRP A 31 -22.55 17.66 4.42
CA TRP A 31 -22.01 16.74 5.42
C TRP A 31 -21.28 17.52 6.50
N LYS A 32 -21.52 17.17 7.75
CA LYS A 32 -20.84 17.73 8.91
C LYS A 32 -19.53 16.97 9.16
N ALA A 33 -18.42 17.67 9.28
CA ALA A 33 -17.12 17.07 9.52
C ALA A 33 -16.33 17.83 10.60
N ARG A 34 -15.39 17.20 11.28
CA ARG A 34 -14.48 17.84 12.24
C ARG A 34 -13.01 17.44 11.99
N ASP A 35 -12.07 18.19 12.54
CA ASP A 35 -10.65 17.87 12.47
C ASP A 35 -10.26 16.66 13.35
N GLN A 36 -9.02 16.17 13.18
CA GLN A 36 -8.52 14.97 13.86
C GLN A 36 -8.21 15.18 15.36
N TYR A 37 -8.07 16.44 15.79
CA TYR A 37 -7.55 16.71 17.14
C TYR A 37 -8.62 16.67 18.23
N GLY A 38 -9.90 16.54 17.87
CA GLY A 38 -10.99 16.27 18.82
C GLY A 38 -11.07 17.16 20.06
N SER A 39 -10.24 18.19 20.13
CA SER A 39 -10.18 19.10 21.27
C SER A 39 -11.43 19.97 21.32
N HIS A 40 -11.83 20.38 22.50
CA HIS A 40 -13.09 21.06 22.84
C HIS A 40 -13.42 22.38 22.12
N SER A 41 -12.69 22.72 21.07
CA SER A 41 -12.97 23.80 20.12
C SER A 41 -13.09 23.29 18.68
N GLY A 42 -13.70 22.12 18.49
CA GLY A 42 -13.72 21.37 17.24
C GLY A 42 -14.28 22.16 16.06
N ASN A 43 -13.42 22.44 15.12
CA ASN A 43 -13.78 22.98 13.83
C ASN A 43 -14.44 21.87 12.99
N ILE A 44 -15.73 21.95 12.76
CA ILE A 44 -16.51 21.02 11.93
C ILE A 44 -16.41 21.48 10.48
N ARG A 45 -16.14 20.58 9.52
CA ARG A 45 -16.06 20.89 8.10
C ARG A 45 -17.17 20.26 7.29
N HIS A 46 -17.66 21.03 6.33
CA HIS A 46 -18.71 20.61 5.42
C HIS A 46 -18.12 20.44 4.02
N TYR A 47 -18.31 19.28 3.42
CA TYR A 47 -18.03 19.04 2.01
C TYR A 47 -19.36 18.95 1.26
N GLN A 48 -19.52 19.77 0.23
CA GLN A 48 -20.69 19.68 -0.63
C GLN A 48 -20.51 18.54 -1.63
N ILE A 49 -21.35 17.51 -1.51
CA ILE A 49 -21.48 16.49 -2.55
C ILE A 49 -22.38 17.05 -3.65
N LYS A 50 -21.86 17.11 -4.86
CA LYS A 50 -22.58 17.55 -6.05
C LYS A 50 -22.96 16.34 -6.89
N GLN A 51 -23.98 16.50 -7.73
CA GLN A 51 -24.39 15.50 -8.72
C GLN A 51 -24.33 16.14 -10.11
N ASN A 52 -23.77 15.45 -11.09
CA ASN A 52 -23.73 15.91 -12.47
C ASN A 52 -25.00 15.48 -13.23
N HIS A 53 -25.13 15.90 -14.49
CA HIS A 53 -26.27 15.56 -15.36
C HIS A 53 -26.41 14.07 -15.67
N SER A 54 -25.35 13.27 -15.42
CA SER A 54 -25.32 11.81 -15.59
C SER A 54 -25.56 11.06 -14.28
N GLU A 55 -26.16 11.73 -13.29
CA GLU A 55 -26.47 11.20 -11.96
C GLU A 55 -25.25 10.72 -11.14
N GLN A 56 -24.03 11.13 -11.52
CA GLN A 56 -22.81 10.78 -10.79
C GLN A 56 -22.50 11.81 -9.71
N TYR A 57 -22.01 11.34 -8.57
CA TYR A 57 -21.69 12.15 -7.39
C TYR A 57 -20.21 12.52 -7.36
N TYR A 58 -19.90 13.74 -6.91
CA TYR A 58 -18.54 14.21 -6.75
C TYR A 58 -18.41 15.29 -5.67
N VAL A 59 -17.23 15.40 -5.09
CA VAL A 59 -16.79 16.52 -4.24
C VAL A 59 -15.80 17.37 -5.02
N ALA A 60 -14.87 16.75 -5.72
CA ALA A 60 -13.95 17.37 -6.67
C ALA A 60 -14.28 16.90 -8.10
N GLU A 61 -14.37 17.83 -9.05
CA GLU A 61 -14.87 17.58 -10.43
C GLU A 61 -14.09 16.50 -11.22
N LYS A 62 -12.88 16.18 -10.79
CA LYS A 62 -12.04 15.17 -11.43
C LYS A 62 -12.42 13.72 -11.10
N HIS A 63 -13.23 13.49 -10.07
CA HIS A 63 -13.58 12.15 -9.59
C HIS A 63 -15.08 12.02 -9.46
N LEU A 64 -15.68 11.25 -10.36
CA LEU A 64 -17.12 11.03 -10.45
C LEU A 64 -17.47 9.62 -9.96
N PHE A 65 -18.53 9.48 -9.16
CA PHE A 65 -18.92 8.23 -8.54
C PHE A 65 -20.38 7.90 -8.82
N PRO A 66 -20.71 6.64 -9.11
CA PRO A 66 -22.09 6.22 -9.37
C PRO A 66 -22.96 6.25 -8.11
N SER A 67 -22.34 6.27 -6.92
CA SER A 67 -23.05 6.32 -5.64
C SER A 67 -22.28 7.07 -4.57
N ILE A 68 -23.01 7.61 -3.58
CA ILE A 68 -22.40 8.26 -2.40
C ILE A 68 -21.55 7.29 -1.57
N PRO A 69 -21.94 6.02 -1.34
CA PRO A 69 -21.08 5.06 -0.66
C PRO A 69 -19.72 4.87 -1.32
N GLU A 70 -19.67 4.78 -2.65
CA GLU A 70 -18.41 4.65 -3.40
C GLU A 70 -17.57 5.93 -3.32
N LEU A 71 -18.21 7.11 -3.42
CA LEU A 71 -17.54 8.39 -3.20
C LEU A 71 -16.88 8.43 -1.79
N ILE A 72 -17.62 8.04 -0.75
CA ILE A 72 -17.09 7.99 0.62
C ILE A 72 -15.95 6.99 0.72
N GLN A 73 -16.12 5.77 0.20
CA GLN A 73 -15.10 4.73 0.22
C GLN A 73 -13.82 5.18 -0.48
N TYR A 74 -13.93 5.82 -1.64
CA TYR A 74 -12.79 6.38 -2.34
C TYR A 74 -12.06 7.45 -1.51
N HIS A 75 -12.81 8.42 -0.97
CA HIS A 75 -12.24 9.52 -0.20
C HIS A 75 -11.79 9.11 1.22
N GLN A 76 -12.18 7.96 1.73
CA GLN A 76 -11.58 7.36 2.93
C GLN A 76 -10.13 6.92 2.68
N HIS A 77 -9.79 6.58 1.43
CA HIS A 77 -8.46 6.12 1.05
C HIS A 77 -7.66 7.19 0.30
N ASN A 78 -8.32 8.16 -0.32
CA ASN A 78 -7.71 9.16 -1.21
C ASN A 78 -8.20 10.56 -0.86
N ALA A 79 -7.29 11.50 -0.66
CA ALA A 79 -7.65 12.90 -0.49
C ALA A 79 -8.19 13.54 -1.78
N ALA A 80 -7.64 13.19 -2.93
CA ALA A 80 -8.07 13.47 -4.32
C ALA A 80 -8.94 14.72 -4.51
N GLY A 81 -8.43 15.89 -4.16
CA GLY A 81 -9.14 17.17 -4.22
C GLY A 81 -9.85 17.59 -2.94
N LEU A 82 -9.98 16.70 -1.95
CA LEU A 82 -10.26 17.08 -0.57
C LEU A 82 -8.99 17.60 0.11
N ILE A 83 -9.15 18.36 1.17
CA ILE A 83 -8.02 18.82 1.99
C ILE A 83 -7.36 17.63 2.67
N THR A 84 -8.16 16.62 3.06
CA THR A 84 -7.67 15.33 3.60
C THR A 84 -8.64 14.20 3.27
N ARG A 85 -8.20 12.94 3.50
CA ARG A 85 -9.05 11.76 3.40
C ARG A 85 -10.21 11.81 4.40
N LEU A 86 -11.35 11.27 4.01
CA LEU A 86 -12.47 11.04 4.94
C LEU A 86 -12.10 9.89 5.88
N ARG A 87 -11.99 10.14 7.19
CA ARG A 87 -11.51 9.11 8.10
C ARG A 87 -12.61 8.34 8.82
N HIS A 88 -13.66 9.00 9.34
CA HIS A 88 -14.71 8.32 10.12
C HIS A 88 -16.09 8.96 9.94
N PRO A 89 -17.17 8.17 9.77
CA PRO A 89 -18.53 8.65 9.95
C PRO A 89 -18.82 8.83 11.43
N ILE A 90 -19.50 9.91 11.82
CA ILE A 90 -19.97 10.13 13.19
C ILE A 90 -21.49 9.98 13.24
N GLY A 91 -21.96 9.12 14.15
CA GLY A 91 -23.37 8.93 14.44
C GLY A 91 -23.95 10.07 15.27
N SER A 92 -25.27 10.23 15.24
CA SER A 92 -26.04 11.25 15.95
C SER A 92 -25.83 11.17 17.46
N MET A 93 -25.59 12.35 18.05
CA MET A 93 -25.57 12.61 19.49
C MET A 93 -24.53 11.89 20.37
N GLY A 94 -23.41 12.53 20.56
CA GLY A 94 -22.70 12.54 21.85
C GLY A 94 -21.72 11.41 22.13
N SER A 95 -21.60 10.37 21.32
CA SER A 95 -20.51 9.41 21.46
C SER A 95 -19.48 9.62 20.34
N CYS A 96 -18.32 10.13 20.71
CA CYS A 96 -17.14 10.01 19.88
C CYS A 96 -16.87 8.50 19.77
N LEU A 97 -17.39 7.86 18.70
CA LEU A 97 -17.06 6.48 18.44
C LEU A 97 -15.55 6.44 18.12
N PRO A 98 -14.79 5.52 18.71
CA PRO A 98 -13.35 5.39 18.43
C PRO A 98 -13.12 5.19 16.93
N ALA A 99 -11.88 5.43 16.47
CA ALA A 99 -11.46 5.22 15.08
C ALA A 99 -11.86 3.84 14.50
N THR A 100 -12.16 2.88 15.39
CA THR A 100 -12.66 1.54 15.11
C THR A 100 -14.19 1.47 14.90
N ALA A 101 -14.94 2.57 15.12
CA ALA A 101 -16.39 2.57 14.98
C ALA A 101 -16.84 2.35 13.53
N GLY A 102 -17.76 1.43 13.33
CA GLY A 102 -18.19 0.99 12.02
C GLY A 102 -17.28 -0.05 11.36
N PHE A 103 -16.18 -0.41 12.02
CA PHE A 103 -15.27 -1.45 11.61
C PHE A 103 -15.57 -2.72 12.44
N SER A 104 -16.19 -3.71 11.83
CA SER A 104 -16.39 -5.00 12.48
C SER A 104 -15.08 -5.77 12.54
N TYR A 105 -14.19 -5.37 13.45
CA TYR A 105 -12.91 -6.06 13.67
C TYR A 105 -12.99 -7.17 14.70
N GLU A 106 -14.16 -7.43 15.28
CA GLU A 106 -14.35 -8.49 16.29
C GLU A 106 -13.79 -9.84 15.79
N LYS A 107 -13.97 -10.14 14.51
CA LYS A 107 -13.40 -11.32 13.85
C LYS A 107 -11.87 -11.32 13.86
N TRP A 108 -11.24 -10.13 13.86
CA TRP A 108 -9.79 -9.95 13.71
C TRP A 108 -9.11 -9.58 15.03
N LYS A 109 -9.88 -9.41 16.09
CA LYS A 109 -9.36 -9.04 17.39
C LYS A 109 -8.62 -10.22 18.02
N ILE A 110 -7.37 -10.01 18.37
CA ILE A 110 -6.57 -10.95 19.16
C ILE A 110 -6.36 -10.36 20.55
N ASN A 111 -6.58 -11.14 21.59
CA ASN A 111 -6.23 -10.75 22.95
C ASN A 111 -4.71 -10.88 23.10
N PRO A 112 -3.99 -9.84 23.57
CA PRO A 112 -2.55 -9.93 23.83
C PRO A 112 -2.13 -11.12 24.71
N SER A 113 -2.97 -11.56 25.63
CA SER A 113 -2.71 -12.74 26.47
C SER A 113 -2.64 -14.06 25.69
N GLU A 114 -3.17 -14.11 24.46
CA GLU A 114 -3.04 -15.26 23.58
C GLU A 114 -1.71 -15.32 22.84
N LEU A 115 -0.89 -14.26 22.94
CA LEU A 115 0.39 -14.14 22.26
C LEU A 115 1.55 -14.45 23.21
N THR A 116 2.44 -15.32 22.78
CA THR A 116 3.74 -15.54 23.42
C THR A 116 4.83 -14.95 22.59
N PHE A 117 5.53 -13.95 23.10
CA PHE A 117 6.64 -13.31 22.42
C PHE A 117 7.92 -14.14 22.59
N MET A 118 8.69 -14.31 21.53
CA MET A 118 9.90 -15.16 21.55
C MET A 118 11.17 -14.34 21.28
N LYS A 119 11.41 -13.91 20.05
CA LYS A 119 12.63 -13.18 19.68
C LYS A 119 12.33 -12.10 18.65
N GLU A 120 13.09 -11.02 18.68
CA GLU A 120 13.11 -10.02 17.61
C GLU A 120 13.66 -10.68 16.33
N VAL A 121 12.96 -10.49 15.21
CA VAL A 121 13.36 -11.02 13.90
C VAL A 121 13.56 -9.90 12.87
N GLY A 122 13.11 -8.70 13.18
CA GLY A 122 13.30 -7.54 12.33
C GLY A 122 12.94 -6.25 13.04
N ARG A 123 13.46 -5.15 12.49
CA ARG A 123 13.15 -3.79 12.93
C ARG A 123 12.94 -2.93 11.70
N GLY A 124 11.75 -2.39 11.54
CA GLY A 124 11.38 -1.49 10.47
C GLY A 124 11.22 -0.04 10.94
N GLN A 125 10.90 0.84 10.01
CA GLN A 125 10.68 2.26 10.27
C GLN A 125 9.56 2.48 11.33
N PHE A 126 8.54 1.66 11.35
CA PHE A 126 7.35 1.83 12.18
C PHE A 126 7.37 0.99 13.46
N GLY A 127 8.35 0.11 13.64
CA GLY A 127 8.39 -0.71 14.85
C GLY A 127 9.23 -1.97 14.74
N ILE A 128 9.04 -2.83 15.73
CA ILE A 128 9.78 -4.08 15.92
C ILE A 128 8.89 -5.25 15.47
N VAL A 129 9.47 -6.19 14.73
CA VAL A 129 8.82 -7.45 14.38
C VAL A 129 9.42 -8.57 15.22
N GLN A 130 8.58 -9.27 15.94
CA GLN A 130 8.96 -10.40 16.78
C GLN A 130 8.35 -11.70 16.26
N LEU A 131 9.11 -12.77 16.31
CA LEU A 131 8.56 -14.12 16.26
C LEU A 131 7.80 -14.38 17.55
N GLY A 132 6.63 -14.93 17.44
CA GLY A 132 5.83 -15.36 18.57
C GLY A 132 5.02 -16.60 18.28
N LYS A 133 4.19 -16.98 19.25
CA LYS A 133 3.15 -18.01 19.09
C LYS A 133 1.81 -17.44 19.47
N TRP A 134 0.81 -17.75 18.65
CA TRP A 134 -0.59 -17.48 18.94
C TRP A 134 -1.26 -18.76 19.47
N ARG A 135 -1.96 -18.64 20.61
CA ARG A 135 -2.59 -19.77 21.30
C ARG A 135 -1.63 -20.94 21.51
N ALA A 136 -0.38 -20.65 21.84
CA ALA A 136 0.72 -21.58 22.09
C ALA A 136 1.12 -22.50 20.92
N LEU A 137 0.36 -22.55 19.83
CA LEU A 137 0.53 -23.50 18.73
C LEU A 137 1.02 -22.88 17.44
N VAL A 138 0.42 -21.77 17.01
CA VAL A 138 0.66 -21.17 15.68
C VAL A 138 1.83 -20.21 15.76
N LYS A 139 2.88 -20.42 14.96
CA LYS A 139 3.96 -19.43 14.79
C LYS A 139 3.43 -18.21 14.06
N VAL A 140 3.71 -17.04 14.60
CA VAL A 140 3.25 -15.75 14.08
C VAL A 140 4.38 -14.73 14.05
N ALA A 141 4.26 -13.77 13.14
CA ALA A 141 5.00 -12.51 13.20
C ALA A 141 4.13 -11.47 13.92
N ILE A 142 4.69 -10.83 14.93
CA ILE A 142 4.02 -9.80 15.72
C ILE A 142 4.75 -8.49 15.46
N LYS A 143 4.11 -7.60 14.68
CA LYS A 143 4.62 -6.25 14.39
C LYS A 143 4.10 -5.30 15.46
N ALA A 144 4.98 -4.87 16.35
CA ALA A 144 4.69 -3.85 17.36
C ALA A 144 4.96 -2.47 16.77
N ILE A 145 4.03 -1.56 16.91
CA ILE A 145 4.16 -0.19 16.42
C ILE A 145 4.70 0.68 17.55
N ASN A 146 5.83 1.33 17.30
CA ASN A 146 6.45 2.25 18.27
C ASN A 146 5.54 3.48 18.50
N GLU A 147 5.47 3.94 19.73
CA GLU A 147 4.77 5.18 20.06
C GLU A 147 5.33 6.36 19.24
N GLY A 148 4.44 7.08 18.56
CA GLY A 148 4.80 8.22 17.71
C GLY A 148 5.38 7.89 16.33
N ALA A 149 5.65 6.62 16.01
CA ALA A 149 6.18 6.23 14.71
C ALA A 149 5.10 6.15 13.62
N MET A 150 3.87 5.89 14.02
CA MET A 150 2.70 5.81 13.17
C MET A 150 1.49 6.29 13.96
N SER A 151 0.57 7.00 13.34
CA SER A 151 -0.70 7.32 13.98
C SER A 151 -1.55 6.05 14.15
N GLU A 152 -2.43 6.05 15.16
CA GLU A 152 -3.37 4.94 15.37
C GLU A 152 -4.26 4.74 14.13
N ASP A 153 -4.60 5.84 13.46
CA ASP A 153 -5.40 5.82 12.24
C ASP A 153 -4.66 5.16 11.06
N ASP A 154 -3.38 5.46 10.87
CA ASP A 154 -2.59 4.83 9.80
C ASP A 154 -2.41 3.33 10.05
N PHE A 155 -2.26 2.94 11.33
CA PHE A 155 -2.24 1.53 11.74
C PHE A 155 -3.54 0.81 11.38
N ILE A 156 -4.68 1.42 11.72
CA ILE A 156 -6.00 0.87 11.42
C ILE A 156 -6.21 0.77 9.91
N GLU A 157 -5.77 1.76 9.13
CA GLU A 157 -5.87 1.72 7.67
C GLU A 157 -5.01 0.58 7.07
N GLU A 158 -3.77 0.39 7.53
CA GLU A 158 -2.94 -0.75 7.12
C GLU A 158 -3.65 -2.08 7.44
N ALA A 159 -4.17 -2.23 8.64
CA ALA A 159 -4.90 -3.41 9.06
C ALA A 159 -6.16 -3.65 8.20
N LYS A 160 -6.94 -2.60 7.92
CA LYS A 160 -8.13 -2.69 7.06
C LYS A 160 -7.82 -3.16 5.64
N VAL A 161 -6.73 -2.68 5.06
CA VAL A 161 -6.26 -3.16 3.76
C VAL A 161 -5.94 -4.64 3.85
N MET A 162 -5.14 -5.07 4.82
CA MET A 162 -4.78 -6.47 5.00
C MET A 162 -5.99 -7.38 5.24
N MET A 163 -7.03 -6.90 5.95
CA MET A 163 -8.26 -7.66 6.18
C MET A 163 -9.08 -7.91 4.92
N LYS A 164 -8.98 -7.03 3.92
CA LYS A 164 -9.65 -7.17 2.62
C LYS A 164 -8.89 -8.09 1.66
N LEU A 165 -7.61 -8.28 1.90
CA LEU A 165 -6.71 -9.03 1.02
C LEU A 165 -6.52 -10.45 1.56
N SER A 166 -6.81 -11.45 0.73
CA SER A 166 -6.58 -12.87 1.04
C SER A 166 -6.16 -13.59 -0.22
N HIS A 167 -4.88 -13.96 -0.30
CA HIS A 167 -4.30 -14.65 -1.45
C HIS A 167 -3.07 -15.45 -1.03
N PRO A 168 -2.79 -16.64 -1.61
CA PRO A 168 -1.64 -17.47 -1.25
C PRO A 168 -0.27 -16.78 -1.40
N LYS A 169 -0.18 -15.75 -2.24
CA LYS A 169 1.05 -14.98 -2.50
C LYS A 169 1.08 -13.61 -1.81
N LEU A 170 0.15 -13.37 -0.88
CA LEU A 170 0.17 -12.23 0.05
C LEU A 170 0.34 -12.73 1.47
N VAL A 171 1.12 -12.01 2.28
CA VAL A 171 1.28 -12.34 3.70
C VAL A 171 -0.07 -12.22 4.39
N GLN A 172 -0.52 -13.31 5.01
CA GLN A 172 -1.85 -13.41 5.60
C GLN A 172 -1.91 -12.72 6.96
N LEU A 173 -2.89 -11.84 7.14
CA LEU A 173 -3.25 -11.29 8.44
C LEU A 173 -3.97 -12.37 9.26
N TYR A 174 -3.56 -12.54 10.53
CA TYR A 174 -4.30 -13.35 11.52
C TYR A 174 -5.16 -12.48 12.43
N GLY A 175 -4.70 -11.28 12.78
CA GLY A 175 -5.48 -10.35 13.55
C GLY A 175 -4.70 -9.15 14.05
N VAL A 176 -5.33 -8.35 14.88
CA VAL A 176 -4.79 -7.12 15.46
C VAL A 176 -5.07 -7.03 16.95
N CYS A 177 -4.17 -6.38 17.69
CA CYS A 177 -4.35 -6.01 19.09
C CYS A 177 -4.35 -4.48 19.17
N ILE A 178 -5.50 -3.89 19.48
CA ILE A 178 -5.68 -2.43 19.51
C ILE A 178 -6.22 -1.92 20.85
N GLN A 179 -6.44 -2.79 21.82
CA GLN A 179 -6.99 -2.40 23.13
C GLN A 179 -5.97 -1.77 24.05
N HIS A 180 -4.71 -2.12 23.90
CA HIS A 180 -3.61 -1.66 24.71
C HIS A 180 -2.42 -1.28 23.84
N LYS A 181 -1.66 -0.29 24.25
CA LYS A 181 -0.39 0.04 23.58
C LYS A 181 0.75 -0.83 24.14
N PRO A 182 1.71 -1.20 23.29
CA PRO A 182 1.79 -0.93 21.85
C PRO A 182 0.72 -1.70 21.05
N LEU A 183 0.34 -1.12 19.90
CA LEU A 183 -0.56 -1.79 18.95
C LEU A 183 0.18 -2.91 18.23
N TYR A 184 -0.50 -4.06 17.97
CA TYR A 184 0.11 -5.18 17.26
C TYR A 184 -0.67 -5.55 16.00
N ILE A 185 0.05 -5.81 14.91
CA ILE A 185 -0.43 -6.56 13.75
C ILE A 185 0.16 -7.98 13.86
N VAL A 186 -0.69 -9.00 13.78
CA VAL A 186 -0.30 -10.40 13.86
C VAL A 186 -0.53 -11.06 12.51
N THR A 187 0.54 -11.56 11.91
CA THR A 187 0.49 -12.19 10.59
C THR A 187 1.10 -13.58 10.62
N GLU A 188 0.94 -14.31 9.52
CA GLU A 188 1.72 -15.53 9.31
C GLU A 188 3.22 -15.23 9.42
N PHE A 189 3.96 -16.21 9.94
CA PHE A 189 5.42 -16.11 10.06
C PHE A 189 6.09 -16.71 8.84
N MET A 190 7.00 -15.97 8.24
CA MET A 190 7.76 -16.36 7.06
C MET A 190 9.21 -16.65 7.47
N GLU A 191 9.54 -17.93 7.58
CA GLU A 191 10.76 -18.40 8.27
C GLU A 191 12.07 -17.98 7.61
N ASN A 192 12.07 -17.83 6.29
CA ASN A 192 13.26 -17.43 5.54
C ASN A 192 13.45 -15.91 5.46
N GLY A 193 12.57 -15.12 6.11
CA GLY A 193 12.69 -13.68 6.19
C GLY A 193 12.47 -12.95 4.86
N CYS A 194 13.03 -11.74 4.68
CA CYS A 194 12.81 -10.97 3.47
C CYS A 194 13.59 -11.53 2.28
N LEU A 195 12.96 -11.42 1.10
CA LEU A 195 13.51 -11.92 -0.16
C LEU A 195 14.90 -11.35 -0.46
N LEU A 196 15.14 -10.08 -0.21
CA LEU A 196 16.43 -9.45 -0.45
C LEU A 196 17.55 -10.13 0.32
N ASN A 197 17.36 -10.37 1.60
CA ASN A 197 18.35 -11.05 2.44
C ASN A 197 18.47 -12.54 2.08
N TYR A 198 17.35 -13.17 1.73
CA TYR A 198 17.32 -14.56 1.26
C TYR A 198 18.19 -14.75 0.01
N LEU A 199 18.07 -13.86 -0.99
CA LEU A 199 18.87 -13.87 -2.20
C LEU A 199 20.36 -13.69 -1.89
N ARG A 200 20.71 -12.67 -1.08
CA ARG A 200 22.11 -12.37 -0.71
C ARG A 200 22.80 -13.50 0.03
N GLN A 201 22.09 -14.19 0.92
CA GLN A 201 22.64 -15.31 1.68
C GLN A 201 22.83 -16.58 0.83
N ARG A 202 22.18 -16.66 -0.32
CA ARG A 202 22.19 -17.82 -1.21
C ARG A 202 22.80 -17.54 -2.58
N GLN A 203 23.58 -16.49 -2.71
CA GLN A 203 24.29 -16.16 -3.96
C GLN A 203 25.05 -17.36 -4.51
N GLY A 204 24.90 -17.63 -5.80
CA GLY A 204 25.50 -18.76 -6.50
C GLY A 204 24.90 -20.14 -6.16
N ARG A 205 23.83 -20.20 -5.36
CA ARG A 205 23.17 -21.47 -4.97
C ARG A 205 21.74 -21.59 -5.51
N LEU A 206 21.22 -20.54 -6.10
CA LEU A 206 19.88 -20.50 -6.69
C LEU A 206 20.02 -20.72 -8.20
N ASN A 207 19.29 -21.69 -8.73
CA ASN A 207 19.20 -21.88 -10.17
C ASN A 207 18.22 -20.91 -10.82
N LYS A 208 18.23 -20.83 -12.16
CA LYS A 208 17.40 -19.88 -12.92
C LYS A 208 15.91 -20.15 -12.76
N GLU A 209 15.54 -21.42 -12.65
CA GLU A 209 14.15 -21.87 -12.47
C GLU A 209 13.60 -21.41 -11.11
N MET A 210 14.41 -21.51 -10.05
CA MET A 210 14.03 -20.98 -8.72
C MET A 210 13.86 -19.46 -8.74
N LEU A 211 14.76 -18.73 -9.40
CA LEU A 211 14.67 -17.28 -9.54
C LEU A 211 13.41 -16.88 -10.32
N LEU A 212 13.12 -17.60 -11.39
CA LEU A 212 11.89 -17.37 -12.19
C LEU A 212 10.64 -17.67 -11.38
N SER A 213 10.61 -18.77 -10.64
CA SER A 213 9.49 -19.13 -9.76
C SER A 213 9.22 -18.08 -8.69
N MET A 214 10.26 -17.46 -8.11
CA MET A 214 10.09 -16.34 -7.16
C MET A 214 9.45 -15.13 -7.83
N CYS A 215 9.81 -14.82 -9.07
CA CYS A 215 9.18 -13.75 -9.83
C CYS A 215 7.71 -14.08 -10.16
N GLN A 216 7.40 -15.34 -10.50
CA GLN A 216 6.02 -15.79 -10.72
C GLN A 216 5.17 -15.63 -9.45
N ASP A 217 5.70 -16.03 -8.28
CA ASP A 217 5.01 -15.88 -7.00
C ASP A 217 4.61 -14.42 -6.73
N VAL A 218 5.53 -13.48 -6.93
CA VAL A 218 5.26 -12.04 -6.76
C VAL A 218 4.28 -11.55 -7.81
N CYS A 219 4.44 -11.95 -9.07
CA CYS A 219 3.54 -11.55 -10.16
C CYS A 219 2.09 -12.01 -9.91
N GLU A 220 1.91 -13.23 -9.42
CA GLU A 220 0.61 -13.79 -9.05
C GLU A 220 -0.07 -12.98 -7.92
N GLY A 221 0.68 -12.60 -6.89
CA GLY A 221 0.20 -11.73 -5.84
C GLY A 221 -0.16 -10.32 -6.33
N MET A 222 0.62 -9.77 -7.26
CA MET A 222 0.36 -8.46 -7.85
C MET A 222 -0.82 -8.47 -8.83
N GLU A 223 -1.02 -9.57 -9.58
CA GLU A 223 -2.22 -9.75 -10.41
C GLU A 223 -3.48 -9.70 -9.54
N TYR A 224 -3.44 -10.38 -8.39
CA TYR A 224 -4.55 -10.33 -7.45
C TYR A 224 -4.81 -8.90 -6.94
N LEU A 225 -3.76 -8.14 -6.59
CA LEU A 225 -3.91 -6.74 -6.16
C LEU A 225 -4.50 -5.87 -7.28
N GLU A 226 -3.96 -5.96 -8.50
CA GLU A 226 -4.45 -5.21 -9.68
C GLU A 226 -5.93 -5.50 -9.96
N ARG A 227 -6.33 -6.76 -10.00
CA ARG A 227 -7.72 -7.19 -10.23
C ARG A 227 -8.68 -6.68 -9.14
N ASN A 228 -8.20 -6.54 -7.90
CA ASN A 228 -8.96 -6.00 -6.78
C ASN A 228 -8.81 -4.48 -6.61
N ARG A 229 -8.22 -3.79 -7.60
CA ARG A 229 -8.00 -2.34 -7.63
C ARG A 229 -7.16 -1.82 -6.46
N PHE A 230 -6.16 -2.59 -6.04
CA PHE A 230 -5.15 -2.15 -5.09
C PHE A 230 -3.84 -1.86 -5.79
N ILE A 231 -3.18 -0.79 -5.38
CA ILE A 231 -1.81 -0.46 -5.76
C ILE A 231 -0.92 -0.60 -4.54
N HIS A 232 0.22 -1.26 -4.69
CA HIS A 232 1.15 -1.53 -3.59
C HIS A 232 1.98 -0.28 -3.23
N ARG A 233 2.53 0.40 -4.24
CA ARG A 233 3.31 1.64 -4.15
C ARG A 233 4.73 1.51 -3.60
N ASP A 234 5.10 0.39 -3.03
CA ASP A 234 6.47 0.13 -2.52
C ASP A 234 6.90 -1.32 -2.79
N LEU A 235 6.66 -1.82 -4.01
CA LEU A 235 7.06 -3.16 -4.40
C LEU A 235 8.58 -3.24 -4.62
N ALA A 236 9.26 -4.09 -3.84
CA ALA A 236 10.69 -4.33 -3.87
C ALA A 236 11.02 -5.65 -3.16
N ALA A 237 12.19 -6.22 -3.41
CA ALA A 237 12.61 -7.49 -2.77
C ALA A 237 12.67 -7.39 -1.23
N ARG A 238 12.92 -6.21 -0.66
CA ARG A 238 12.89 -5.97 0.79
C ARG A 238 11.49 -6.12 1.40
N ASN A 239 10.43 -5.92 0.60
CA ASN A 239 9.02 -5.96 1.01
C ASN A 239 8.31 -7.27 0.61
N CYS A 240 9.07 -8.27 0.18
CA CYS A 240 8.59 -9.63 -0.02
C CYS A 240 9.23 -10.56 1.01
N LEU A 241 8.51 -11.57 1.45
CA LEU A 241 8.95 -12.55 2.44
C LEU A 241 8.96 -13.96 1.85
N VAL A 242 9.81 -14.82 2.37
CA VAL A 242 10.00 -16.19 1.88
C VAL A 242 9.68 -17.20 2.99
N ASN A 243 8.87 -18.20 2.70
CA ASN A 243 8.54 -19.27 3.65
C ASN A 243 9.48 -20.47 3.55
N THR A 244 9.26 -21.50 4.37
CA THR A 244 10.06 -22.74 4.38
C THR A 244 10.02 -23.53 3.06
N LYS A 245 8.97 -23.35 2.27
CA LYS A 245 8.83 -23.99 0.94
C LYS A 245 9.41 -23.14 -0.19
N ASN A 246 10.15 -22.09 0.14
CA ASN A 246 10.70 -21.10 -0.78
C ASN A 246 9.65 -20.32 -1.60
N ILE A 247 8.40 -20.31 -1.15
CA ILE A 247 7.34 -19.49 -1.75
C ILE A 247 7.53 -18.05 -1.30
N VAL A 248 7.48 -17.12 -2.25
CA VAL A 248 7.57 -15.70 -2.00
C VAL A 248 6.16 -15.11 -1.83
N LYS A 249 5.99 -14.29 -0.81
CA LYS A 249 4.74 -13.56 -0.58
C LYS A 249 5.01 -12.07 -0.42
N ILE A 250 4.10 -11.27 -0.97
CA ILE A 250 4.13 -9.81 -0.86
C ILE A 250 3.74 -9.42 0.57
N SER A 251 4.47 -8.49 1.13
CA SER A 251 4.30 -7.95 2.49
C SER A 251 4.38 -6.43 2.46
N ASP A 252 4.25 -5.81 3.64
CA ASP A 252 4.34 -4.37 3.86
C ASP A 252 3.30 -3.55 3.08
N PHE A 253 2.06 -3.64 3.57
CA PHE A 253 0.91 -2.94 2.99
C PHE A 253 0.72 -1.50 3.50
N GLY A 254 1.69 -0.95 4.23
CA GLY A 254 1.59 0.39 4.82
C GLY A 254 1.40 1.51 3.81
N MET A 255 1.88 1.32 2.57
CA MET A 255 1.69 2.28 1.47
C MET A 255 0.59 1.86 0.48
N THR A 256 0.02 0.66 0.62
CA THR A 256 -1.01 0.13 -0.28
C THR A 256 -2.27 0.98 -0.24
N ARG A 257 -2.88 1.21 -1.40
CA ARG A 257 -4.11 2.00 -1.54
C ARG A 257 -5.09 1.30 -2.47
N TYR A 258 -6.37 1.45 -2.15
CA TYR A 258 -7.46 1.09 -3.04
C TYR A 258 -7.71 2.25 -4.02
N VAL A 259 -7.83 1.95 -5.30
CA VAL A 259 -8.09 2.95 -6.36
C VAL A 259 -9.34 2.55 -7.14
N LEU A 260 -10.25 3.51 -7.32
CA LEU A 260 -11.42 3.34 -8.20
C LEU A 260 -11.08 3.75 -9.63
N ASP A 261 -10.33 4.82 -9.78
CA ASP A 261 -9.70 5.21 -11.03
C ASP A 261 -8.31 4.56 -11.07
N ASP A 262 -7.84 4.20 -12.24
CA ASP A 262 -6.57 3.49 -12.41
C ASP A 262 -5.33 4.27 -11.93
N GLU A 263 -5.51 5.45 -11.33
CA GLU A 263 -4.44 6.35 -10.92
C GLU A 263 -4.66 6.96 -9.52
N TYR A 264 -3.58 7.16 -8.80
CA TYR A 264 -3.53 7.84 -7.50
C TYR A 264 -2.47 8.94 -7.50
N ILE A 265 -2.88 10.17 -7.16
CA ILE A 265 -1.95 11.30 -7.00
C ILE A 265 -1.72 11.53 -5.51
N SER A 266 -0.49 11.34 -5.05
CA SER A 266 -0.11 11.61 -3.67
C SER A 266 0.05 13.11 -3.44
N SER A 267 -0.66 13.65 -2.47
CA SER A 267 -0.59 15.06 -2.07
C SER A 267 0.54 15.36 -1.08
N SER A 268 1.17 14.33 -0.53
CA SER A 268 2.20 14.49 0.50
C SER A 268 3.60 14.40 -0.11
N GLY A 269 4.52 15.28 0.33
CA GLY A 269 5.96 15.20 0.04
C GLY A 269 6.65 13.98 0.67
N ALA A 270 5.97 12.83 0.73
CA ALA A 270 6.51 11.60 1.26
C ALA A 270 7.72 11.15 0.45
N LYS A 271 8.81 10.79 1.12
CA LYS A 271 9.96 10.15 0.50
C LYS A 271 9.50 8.83 -0.12
N PHE A 272 9.69 8.69 -1.42
CA PHE A 272 9.42 7.43 -2.14
C PHE A 272 10.74 6.79 -2.59
N PRO A 273 10.76 5.46 -2.80
CA PRO A 273 11.97 4.73 -3.18
C PRO A 273 12.31 4.97 -4.66
N VAL A 274 13.03 6.04 -4.96
CA VAL A 274 13.33 6.52 -6.33
C VAL A 274 13.81 5.40 -7.27
N LYS A 275 14.71 4.54 -6.80
CA LYS A 275 15.30 3.47 -7.61
C LYS A 275 14.32 2.38 -8.07
N TRP A 276 13.15 2.30 -7.45
CA TRP A 276 12.05 1.40 -7.81
C TRP A 276 10.87 2.12 -8.46
N SER A 277 10.93 3.44 -8.56
CA SER A 277 9.81 4.28 -9.01
C SER A 277 9.87 4.58 -10.50
N SER A 278 8.71 4.64 -11.12
CA SER A 278 8.52 5.01 -12.52
C SER A 278 8.58 6.52 -12.73
N PRO A 279 8.79 7.00 -13.99
CA PRO A 279 8.85 8.43 -14.30
C PRO A 279 7.66 9.24 -13.80
N GLU A 280 6.43 8.75 -13.98
CA GLU A 280 5.23 9.44 -13.54
C GLU A 280 5.12 9.53 -12.01
N VAL A 281 5.77 8.63 -11.28
CA VAL A 281 5.81 8.68 -9.80
C VAL A 281 6.76 9.77 -9.33
N PHE A 282 8.01 9.80 -9.83
CA PHE A 282 8.96 10.78 -9.33
C PHE A 282 8.76 12.19 -9.89
N HIS A 283 8.13 12.36 -11.07
CA HIS A 283 7.82 13.68 -11.62
C HIS A 283 6.47 14.24 -11.16
N PHE A 284 5.45 13.38 -10.99
CA PHE A 284 4.07 13.82 -10.79
C PHE A 284 3.39 13.22 -9.56
N ASN A 285 4.07 12.37 -8.79
CA ASN A 285 3.49 11.57 -7.69
C ASN A 285 2.27 10.74 -8.12
N LYS A 286 2.25 10.30 -9.38
CA LYS A 286 1.14 9.61 -10.01
C LYS A 286 1.35 8.10 -9.92
N TYR A 287 0.56 7.44 -9.09
CA TYR A 287 0.63 6.00 -8.86
C TYR A 287 -0.51 5.26 -9.55
N SER A 288 -0.23 4.09 -10.09
CA SER A 288 -1.20 3.18 -10.70
C SER A 288 -0.70 1.75 -10.60
N SER A 289 -1.50 0.77 -11.06
CA SER A 289 -0.99 -0.60 -11.26
C SER A 289 0.21 -0.62 -12.22
N LYS A 290 0.25 0.29 -13.19
CA LYS A 290 1.37 0.42 -14.14
C LYS A 290 2.65 0.96 -13.50
N SER A 291 2.56 1.75 -12.44
CA SER A 291 3.75 2.12 -11.65
C SER A 291 4.25 0.94 -10.80
N ASP A 292 3.34 0.08 -10.30
CA ASP A 292 3.72 -1.18 -9.65
C ASP A 292 4.38 -2.16 -10.65
N VAL A 293 3.93 -2.19 -11.91
CA VAL A 293 4.57 -2.97 -12.98
C VAL A 293 6.02 -2.53 -13.20
N TRP A 294 6.31 -1.22 -13.21
CA TRP A 294 7.67 -0.72 -13.26
C TRP A 294 8.51 -1.25 -12.08
N SER A 295 7.99 -1.13 -10.87
CA SER A 295 8.65 -1.62 -9.65
C SER A 295 8.86 -3.13 -9.70
N PHE A 296 7.92 -3.89 -10.26
CA PHE A 296 8.05 -5.33 -10.48
C PHE A 296 9.21 -5.67 -11.42
N GLY A 297 9.41 -4.92 -12.49
CA GLY A 297 10.59 -5.08 -13.36
C GLY A 297 11.89 -4.88 -12.60
N VAL A 298 11.96 -3.89 -11.70
CA VAL A 298 13.13 -3.66 -10.84
C VAL A 298 13.30 -4.82 -9.84
N LEU A 299 12.21 -5.32 -9.25
CA LEU A 299 12.24 -6.49 -8.37
C LEU A 299 12.76 -7.73 -9.11
N MET A 300 12.29 -7.99 -10.34
CA MET A 300 12.85 -9.08 -11.17
C MET A 300 14.35 -8.93 -11.35
N TRP A 301 14.84 -7.71 -11.58
CA TRP A 301 16.26 -7.42 -11.68
C TRP A 301 17.00 -7.70 -10.35
N GLU A 302 16.43 -7.32 -9.19
CA GLU A 302 16.96 -7.68 -7.87
C GLU A 302 17.09 -9.21 -7.72
N VAL A 303 16.06 -9.96 -8.14
CA VAL A 303 16.05 -11.43 -8.06
C VAL A 303 17.15 -12.03 -8.92
N PHE A 304 17.24 -11.66 -10.20
CA PHE A 304 18.21 -12.23 -11.14
C PHE A 304 19.64 -11.69 -10.96
N THR A 305 19.84 -10.67 -10.13
CA THR A 305 21.16 -10.24 -9.65
C THR A 305 21.49 -10.78 -8.26
N GLU A 306 20.65 -11.66 -7.71
CA GLU A 306 20.79 -12.23 -6.38
C GLU A 306 20.93 -11.17 -5.27
N GLY A 307 20.14 -10.10 -5.37
CA GLY A 307 20.00 -9.07 -4.35
C GLY A 307 20.97 -7.89 -4.46
N LYS A 308 21.45 -7.57 -5.66
CA LYS A 308 22.19 -6.33 -5.89
C LYS A 308 21.30 -5.10 -5.71
N MET A 309 21.91 -3.98 -5.35
CA MET A 309 21.22 -2.68 -5.29
C MET A 309 21.01 -2.17 -6.73
N PRO A 310 19.78 -1.85 -7.12
CA PRO A 310 19.54 -1.17 -8.39
C PRO A 310 20.27 0.18 -8.45
N PHE A 311 20.82 0.52 -9.61
CA PHE A 311 21.59 1.75 -9.80
C PHE A 311 22.64 1.97 -8.68
N GLU A 312 23.44 0.91 -8.43
CA GLU A 312 24.51 0.96 -7.41
C GLU A 312 25.43 2.15 -7.67
N ASN A 313 25.86 2.82 -6.61
CA ASN A 313 26.71 4.03 -6.62
C ASN A 313 26.11 5.27 -7.29
N LYS A 314 24.79 5.30 -7.56
CA LYS A 314 24.10 6.49 -8.08
C LYS A 314 23.21 7.12 -7.01
N SER A 315 23.25 8.44 -6.95
CA SER A 315 22.31 9.23 -6.16
C SER A 315 20.90 9.17 -6.77
N ASN A 316 19.88 9.52 -5.99
CA ASN A 316 18.51 9.57 -6.50
C ASN A 316 18.36 10.56 -7.68
N SER A 317 19.06 11.70 -7.65
CA SER A 317 19.03 12.68 -8.73
C SER A 317 19.64 12.15 -10.03
N GLU A 318 20.75 11.42 -9.94
CA GLU A 318 21.37 10.77 -11.10
C GLU A 318 20.46 9.69 -11.68
N VAL A 319 19.78 8.89 -10.83
CA VAL A 319 18.82 7.88 -11.28
C VAL A 319 17.64 8.51 -12.02
N VAL A 320 17.07 9.59 -11.48
CA VAL A 320 15.98 10.32 -12.13
C VAL A 320 16.42 10.84 -13.50
N HIS A 321 17.61 11.44 -13.57
CA HIS A 321 18.16 11.95 -14.83
C HIS A 321 18.34 10.83 -15.86
N GLU A 322 19.00 9.75 -15.51
CA GLU A 322 19.25 8.62 -16.41
C GLU A 322 17.97 7.97 -16.93
N ILE A 323 17.01 7.71 -16.04
CA ILE A 323 15.72 7.13 -16.44
C ILE A 323 15.00 8.08 -17.42
N SER A 324 15.05 9.40 -17.18
CA SER A 324 14.45 10.42 -18.07
C SER A 324 15.12 10.48 -19.44
N GLU A 325 16.44 10.21 -19.51
CA GLU A 325 17.21 10.11 -20.76
C GLU A 325 17.02 8.75 -21.47
N GLY A 326 16.17 7.86 -20.92
CA GLY A 326 15.86 6.57 -21.52
C GLY A 326 16.77 5.41 -21.10
N TYR A 327 17.72 5.64 -20.19
CA TYR A 327 18.55 4.54 -19.65
C TYR A 327 17.72 3.60 -18.76
N ARG A 328 18.08 2.33 -18.82
CA ARG A 328 17.44 1.26 -18.02
C ARG A 328 18.50 0.38 -17.38
N LEU A 329 18.10 -0.43 -16.38
CA LEU A 329 18.97 -1.42 -15.77
C LEU A 329 19.44 -2.43 -16.83
N TYR A 330 20.70 -2.87 -16.73
CA TYR A 330 21.31 -3.82 -17.65
C TYR A 330 20.74 -5.25 -17.46
N GLN A 331 20.94 -6.11 -18.48
CA GLN A 331 20.57 -7.53 -18.38
C GLN A 331 21.42 -8.24 -17.34
N PRO A 332 20.80 -8.81 -16.26
CA PRO A 332 21.53 -9.65 -15.32
C PRO A 332 22.13 -10.89 -15.98
N TYR A 333 23.30 -11.31 -15.52
CA TYR A 333 23.97 -12.49 -16.07
C TYR A 333 23.12 -13.78 -15.98
N LEU A 334 22.34 -13.93 -14.90
CA LEU A 334 21.45 -15.07 -14.70
C LEU A 334 20.15 -15.01 -15.50
N ALA A 335 19.80 -13.85 -16.04
CA ALA A 335 18.59 -13.68 -16.83
C ALA A 335 18.86 -14.05 -18.30
N SER A 336 18.05 -14.96 -18.86
CA SER A 336 18.02 -15.17 -20.31
C SER A 336 17.55 -13.89 -21.02
N LEU A 337 17.82 -13.80 -22.32
CA LEU A 337 17.31 -12.67 -23.12
C LEU A 337 15.79 -12.57 -23.07
N THR A 338 15.09 -13.69 -23.01
CA THR A 338 13.63 -13.75 -22.91
C THR A 338 13.15 -13.16 -21.59
N VAL A 339 13.75 -13.54 -20.47
CA VAL A 339 13.45 -12.98 -19.14
C VAL A 339 13.78 -11.49 -19.09
N TYR A 340 14.90 -11.08 -19.66
CA TYR A 340 15.27 -9.66 -19.70
C TYR A 340 14.29 -8.81 -20.54
N LYS A 341 13.77 -9.36 -21.64
CA LYS A 341 12.72 -8.69 -22.43
C LYS A 341 11.46 -8.42 -21.59
N VAL A 342 11.09 -9.34 -20.69
CA VAL A 342 9.99 -9.13 -19.75
C VAL A 342 10.30 -7.98 -18.80
N MET A 343 11.48 -7.96 -18.17
CA MET A 343 11.91 -6.84 -17.32
C MET A 343 11.83 -5.52 -18.09
N TYR A 344 12.36 -5.50 -19.29
CA TYR A 344 12.45 -4.30 -20.13
C TYR A 344 11.06 -3.77 -20.52
N SER A 345 10.10 -4.65 -20.79
CA SER A 345 8.72 -4.27 -21.07
C SER A 345 8.03 -3.57 -19.89
N CYS A 346 8.42 -3.92 -18.65
CA CYS A 346 7.93 -3.25 -17.45
C CYS A 346 8.43 -1.79 -17.35
N TRP A 347 9.51 -1.44 -18.03
CA TRP A 347 10.13 -0.13 -17.98
C TRP A 347 9.83 0.75 -19.20
N HIS A 348 8.72 0.51 -19.85
CA HIS A 348 8.27 1.41 -20.90
C HIS A 348 7.98 2.80 -20.31
N GLU A 349 8.40 3.86 -21.00
CA GLU A 349 8.27 5.25 -20.52
C GLU A 349 6.82 5.60 -20.19
N LYS A 350 5.91 5.33 -21.16
CA LYS A 350 4.48 5.56 -20.98
C LYS A 350 3.84 4.40 -20.21
N PRO A 351 3.04 4.67 -19.16
CA PRO A 351 2.36 3.62 -18.38
C PRO A 351 1.55 2.66 -19.24
N ASP A 352 0.79 3.16 -20.21
CA ASP A 352 -0.05 2.36 -21.11
C ASP A 352 0.74 1.40 -22.01
N GLY A 353 2.04 1.67 -22.21
CA GLY A 353 2.93 0.76 -22.95
C GLY A 353 3.45 -0.40 -22.12
N ARG A 354 3.20 -0.43 -20.81
CA ARG A 354 3.60 -1.52 -19.90
C ARG A 354 2.52 -2.60 -19.89
N PRO A 355 2.91 -3.87 -19.84
CA PRO A 355 1.94 -4.97 -19.74
C PRO A 355 1.15 -4.89 -18.43
N ALA A 356 -0.02 -5.53 -18.36
CA ALA A 356 -0.74 -5.79 -17.11
C ALA A 356 -0.11 -6.98 -16.38
N PHE A 357 -0.37 -7.12 -15.07
CA PHE A 357 0.16 -8.25 -14.31
C PHE A 357 -0.36 -9.61 -14.80
N ALA A 358 -1.59 -9.67 -15.31
CA ALA A 358 -2.12 -10.89 -15.93
C ALA A 358 -1.32 -11.32 -17.18
N GLU A 359 -0.91 -10.36 -18.03
CA GLU A 359 -0.08 -10.61 -19.22
C GLU A 359 1.34 -11.03 -18.82
N LEU A 360 1.91 -10.37 -17.79
CA LEU A 360 3.22 -10.74 -17.24
C LEU A 360 3.21 -12.16 -16.68
N LEU A 361 2.18 -12.52 -15.91
CA LEU A 361 2.04 -13.84 -15.31
C LEU A 361 1.98 -14.92 -16.37
N GLN A 362 1.17 -14.71 -17.43
CA GLN A 362 1.11 -15.65 -18.57
C GLN A 362 2.48 -15.80 -19.23
N THR A 363 3.15 -14.67 -19.53
CA THR A 363 4.47 -14.69 -20.19
C THR A 363 5.53 -15.42 -19.33
N LEU A 364 5.55 -15.18 -18.01
CA LEU A 364 6.48 -15.87 -17.11
C LEU A 364 6.18 -17.36 -17.00
N THR A 365 4.90 -17.75 -17.07
CA THR A 365 4.48 -19.15 -17.10
C THR A 365 4.94 -19.84 -18.40
N ASP A 366 4.72 -19.22 -19.55
CA ASP A 366 5.17 -19.74 -20.83
C ASP A 366 6.70 -19.92 -20.88
N ILE A 367 7.46 -18.98 -20.28
CA ILE A 367 8.93 -19.10 -20.19
C ILE A 367 9.31 -20.28 -19.28
N ALA A 368 8.61 -20.51 -18.18
CA ALA A 368 8.90 -21.63 -17.27
C ALA A 368 8.59 -22.99 -17.88
N GLU A 369 7.62 -23.07 -18.80
CA GLU A 369 7.25 -24.30 -19.51
C GLU A 369 8.17 -24.63 -20.69
N THR A 370 8.78 -23.61 -21.30
CA THR A 370 9.60 -23.75 -22.52
C THR A 370 11.10 -23.76 -22.27
N GLY A 371 11.53 -23.36 -21.08
CA GLY A 371 12.95 -23.24 -20.66
C GLY A 371 13.43 -24.36 -19.81
#